data_a0ba2b4445bcef4de673103177a6daff
#
_entry.id   a0ba2b4445bcef4de673103177a6daff
#
_cell.length_a   1.000
_cell.length_b   1.000
_cell.length_c   1.000
_cell.angle_alpha   90.00
_cell.angle_beta   90.00
_cell.angle_gamma   90.00
#
_symmetry.space_group_name_H-M   'P 1'
#
loop_
_entity.id
_entity.type
_entity.pdbx_description
1 polymer ?
#
loop_
_entity_poly.entity_id
_entity_poly.type
_entity_poly.pdbx_seq_one_letter_code
_entity_poly.pdbx_strand_id
1 'polypeptide(L)'
;VVVGWDAAAWRYFGHSADDLSWAEAAMLAVLPNSPAMIHLSKSRQALLDKRNRLLTRLHTKGVLDDSSYELALSEPLPQEPKPLPQIAPHLTDYFYQTRNGNYSVSTIDRGIQLQIEELIERWNGEFSRSDIRNIAILVIDVQKNQPIAYCGNVHFNKTNSGNQVDIIRSPRSTGSILKPFLYYAMLQEGSILPHTLLPDIPININGFAPQNFSQQFEGAVPASEALARSLNIPTVTMLQRYGVPKFYNFLKQTGISTLTRPASHYGLSLILGGAEGTLWDITCAYTDMTRCLKGLDKTDCSLLLSDSAHNASSVVPTSSFSPCAVWQTFEAIKEVNRPEEIDWRTIPSMQTIAWKTGTSYGFRDAWAVGVTPRYAVGVWVGNATGEGKPGLVGARTAGPVMFDVFNLLPSSPWFVRPSEGFVDAEVCHLSGHLKGRFCEETDTILILPAGLKTETCPYHHRINLSADGTQRIYESCINTEATIQKNWFTLPPVWEWYYKQRHPEYKTLPPFKPGCGEDILRPMQFVYPTMNARIFLPRQMDGSKSQLTFELVHSVPKATVYWHLDNNYLAETQDFHKISLLPSSGKHTMTAVDNEGNTVSVTFFVE
;
A
#
# COMPACT_ATOMS: atom_id res chain seq x y z
N VAL A 1 -34.72 2.61 27.68
CA VAL A 1 -35.77 3.56 27.22
C VAL A 1 -35.72 3.55 25.70
N VAL A 2 -36.88 3.42 25.04
CA VAL A 2 -37.02 3.53 23.58
C VAL A 2 -37.58 4.93 23.29
N VAL A 3 -36.90 5.70 22.46
CA VAL A 3 -37.27 7.08 22.12
C VAL A 3 -37.59 7.16 20.64
N GLY A 4 -38.76 7.66 20.32
CA GLY A 4 -39.26 7.75 18.96
C GLY A 4 -40.04 6.50 18.52
N TRP A 5 -40.94 6.70 17.58
CA TRP A 5 -41.82 5.62 17.14
C TRP A 5 -41.14 4.67 16.15
N ASP A 6 -40.18 5.15 15.33
CA ASP A 6 -39.37 4.30 14.47
C ASP A 6 -38.54 3.30 15.28
N ALA A 7 -37.84 3.79 16.32
CA ALA A 7 -37.08 2.93 17.22
C ALA A 7 -37.99 1.93 17.95
N ALA A 8 -39.24 2.32 18.26
CA ALA A 8 -40.21 1.43 18.87
C ALA A 8 -40.71 0.36 17.87
N ALA A 9 -40.97 0.71 16.61
CA ALA A 9 -41.32 -0.24 15.56
C ALA A 9 -40.26 -1.32 15.40
N TRP A 10 -39.01 -0.93 15.19
CA TRP A 10 -37.87 -1.86 15.12
C TRP A 10 -37.71 -2.69 16.39
N ARG A 11 -37.84 -2.07 17.56
CA ARG A 11 -37.66 -2.75 18.85
C ARG A 11 -38.73 -3.80 19.14
N TYR A 12 -39.98 -3.55 18.76
CA TYR A 12 -41.07 -4.45 19.09
C TYR A 12 -41.46 -5.36 17.93
N PHE A 13 -41.36 -4.91 16.69
CA PHE A 13 -41.82 -5.66 15.51
C PHE A 13 -40.69 -6.07 14.57
N GLY A 14 -39.59 -5.30 14.48
CA GLY A 14 -38.41 -5.61 13.68
C GLY A 14 -38.52 -5.15 12.22
N HIS A 15 -39.31 -4.13 11.97
CA HIS A 15 -39.43 -3.45 10.67
C HIS A 15 -39.69 -1.93 10.85
N SER A 16 -39.69 -1.19 9.75
CA SER A 16 -39.89 0.26 9.72
C SER A 16 -41.26 0.65 10.28
N ALA A 17 -41.36 1.87 10.80
CA ALA A 17 -42.60 2.44 11.23
C ALA A 17 -43.61 2.68 10.07
N ASP A 18 -43.11 2.82 8.84
CA ASP A 18 -43.93 2.97 7.64
C ASP A 18 -44.72 1.70 7.27
N ASP A 19 -44.24 0.53 7.75
CA ASP A 19 -44.81 -0.78 7.47
C ASP A 19 -45.69 -1.32 8.62
N LEU A 20 -46.02 -0.45 9.62
CA LEU A 20 -46.82 -0.88 10.78
C LEU A 20 -48.23 -1.27 10.40
N SER A 21 -48.67 -2.43 10.87
CA SER A 21 -50.10 -2.82 10.83
C SER A 21 -50.93 -1.94 11.76
N TRP A 22 -52.24 -1.96 11.58
CA TRP A 22 -53.16 -1.28 12.49
C TRP A 22 -53.07 -1.79 13.93
N ALA A 23 -52.82 -3.08 14.12
CA ALA A 23 -52.63 -3.68 15.43
C ALA A 23 -51.32 -3.23 16.10
N GLU A 24 -50.25 -3.17 15.33
CA GLU A 24 -48.95 -2.73 15.79
C GLU A 24 -48.92 -1.23 16.13
N ALA A 25 -49.47 -0.40 15.24
CA ALA A 25 -49.65 1.04 15.47
C ALA A 25 -50.49 1.33 16.72
N ALA A 26 -51.61 0.62 16.87
CA ALA A 26 -52.45 0.73 18.07
C ALA A 26 -51.73 0.28 19.34
N MET A 27 -50.92 -0.78 19.27
CA MET A 27 -50.07 -1.20 20.40
C MET A 27 -49.09 -0.12 20.82
N LEU A 28 -48.35 0.45 19.87
CA LEU A 28 -47.40 1.54 20.18
C LEU A 28 -48.11 2.78 20.75
N ALA A 29 -49.32 3.10 20.28
CA ALA A 29 -50.07 4.23 20.78
C ALA A 29 -50.53 4.05 22.23
N VAL A 30 -50.79 2.81 22.68
CA VAL A 30 -51.25 2.54 24.06
C VAL A 30 -50.14 2.24 25.05
N LEU A 31 -48.95 1.86 24.58
CA LEU A 31 -47.79 1.52 25.43
C LEU A 31 -47.35 2.67 26.36
N PRO A 32 -47.23 3.95 25.92
CA PRO A 32 -46.77 5.03 26.79
C PRO A 32 -47.70 5.36 27.94
N ASN A 33 -48.95 4.94 27.82
CA ASN A 33 -50.00 5.25 28.79
C ASN A 33 -50.00 4.21 29.93
N SER A 34 -49.37 4.51 31.02
CA SER A 34 -49.19 3.66 32.23
C SER A 34 -48.09 2.60 32.09
N PRO A 35 -46.84 2.97 31.79
CA PRO A 35 -45.77 2.03 31.50
C PRO A 35 -45.41 1.12 32.70
N ALA A 36 -45.73 1.49 33.91
CA ALA A 36 -45.52 0.66 35.10
C ALA A 36 -46.55 -0.49 35.22
N MET A 37 -47.72 -0.34 34.64
CA MET A 37 -48.82 -1.30 34.75
C MET A 37 -49.07 -2.12 33.48
N ILE A 38 -48.64 -1.62 32.33
CA ILE A 38 -48.89 -2.23 31.03
C ILE A 38 -47.54 -2.50 30.37
N HIS A 39 -47.10 -3.75 30.44
CA HIS A 39 -45.79 -4.18 29.93
C HIS A 39 -45.91 -5.51 29.20
N LEU A 40 -45.20 -5.66 28.10
CA LEU A 40 -45.18 -6.89 27.29
C LEU A 40 -44.86 -8.16 28.07
N SER A 41 -44.00 -8.07 29.10
CA SER A 41 -43.58 -9.23 29.88
C SER A 41 -44.45 -9.54 31.09
N LYS A 42 -45.15 -8.55 31.67
CA LYS A 42 -45.89 -8.73 32.95
C LYS A 42 -47.39 -8.62 32.85
N SER A 43 -47.90 -7.95 31.84
CA SER A 43 -49.35 -7.61 31.74
C SER A 43 -49.84 -7.72 30.31
N ARG A 44 -49.47 -8.78 29.60
CA ARG A 44 -49.79 -8.99 28.17
C ARG A 44 -51.31 -8.89 27.90
N GLN A 45 -52.13 -9.52 28.76
CA GLN A 45 -53.59 -9.48 28.57
C GLN A 45 -54.12 -8.05 28.71
N ALA A 46 -53.70 -7.28 29.70
CA ALA A 46 -54.11 -5.90 29.86
C ALA A 46 -53.68 -4.99 28.69
N LEU A 47 -52.48 -5.28 28.10
CA LEU A 47 -52.02 -4.59 26.90
C LEU A 47 -52.90 -4.95 25.69
N LEU A 48 -53.20 -6.24 25.52
CA LEU A 48 -54.09 -6.74 24.44
C LEU A 48 -55.47 -6.10 24.52
N ASP A 49 -56.08 -6.11 25.71
CA ASP A 49 -57.41 -5.52 25.94
C ASP A 49 -57.40 -4.03 25.65
N LYS A 50 -56.34 -3.33 25.99
CA LYS A 50 -56.25 -1.88 25.75
C LYS A 50 -56.02 -1.56 24.27
N ARG A 51 -55.19 -2.35 23.57
CA ARG A 51 -55.03 -2.27 22.12
C ARG A 51 -56.36 -2.52 21.42
N ASN A 52 -57.06 -3.60 21.76
CA ASN A 52 -58.32 -3.98 21.14
C ASN A 52 -59.41 -2.93 21.38
N ARG A 53 -59.48 -2.35 22.57
CA ARG A 53 -60.37 -1.21 22.85
C ARG A 53 -60.10 0.01 21.95
N LEU A 54 -58.83 0.30 21.66
CA LEU A 54 -58.46 1.36 20.73
C LEU A 54 -58.92 1.03 19.31
N LEU A 55 -58.66 -0.20 18.84
CA LEU A 55 -59.09 -0.68 17.52
C LEU A 55 -60.64 -0.62 17.37
N THR A 56 -61.39 -1.08 18.39
CA THR A 56 -62.86 -0.98 18.39
C THR A 56 -63.34 0.47 18.29
N ARG A 57 -62.65 1.38 19.02
CA ARG A 57 -63.01 2.82 18.94
C ARG A 57 -62.72 3.43 17.56
N LEU A 58 -61.62 3.00 16.90
CA LEU A 58 -61.26 3.45 15.55
C LEU A 58 -62.29 2.93 14.52
N HIS A 59 -62.70 1.68 14.64
CA HIS A 59 -63.72 1.05 13.81
C HIS A 59 -65.12 1.77 13.99
N THR A 60 -65.53 1.99 15.24
CA THR A 60 -66.80 2.71 15.53
C THR A 60 -66.79 4.14 14.98
N LYS A 61 -65.62 4.76 14.84
CA LYS A 61 -65.45 6.09 14.24
C LYS A 61 -65.34 6.07 12.71
N GLY A 62 -65.36 4.91 12.08
CA GLY A 62 -65.26 4.75 10.63
C GLY A 62 -63.86 4.96 10.08
N VAL A 63 -62.81 4.89 10.95
CA VAL A 63 -61.40 4.99 10.53
C VAL A 63 -60.91 3.63 10.01
N LEU A 64 -61.44 2.53 10.54
CA LEU A 64 -61.16 1.16 10.10
C LEU A 64 -62.42 0.58 9.46
N ASP A 65 -62.27 -0.10 8.33
CA ASP A 65 -63.31 -0.95 7.75
C ASP A 65 -63.42 -2.29 8.50
N ASP A 66 -64.50 -3.05 8.24
CA ASP A 66 -64.73 -4.33 8.92
C ASP A 66 -63.63 -5.33 8.73
N SER A 67 -63.07 -5.45 7.51
CA SER A 67 -62.00 -6.39 7.18
C SER A 67 -60.68 -6.05 7.89
N SER A 68 -60.26 -4.79 7.85
CA SER A 68 -59.08 -4.29 8.54
C SER A 68 -59.18 -4.43 10.06
N TYR A 69 -60.38 -4.22 10.61
CA TYR A 69 -60.65 -4.38 12.03
C TYR A 69 -60.54 -5.84 12.50
N GLU A 70 -61.14 -6.79 11.77
CA GLU A 70 -61.03 -8.22 12.09
C GLU A 70 -59.60 -8.73 12.01
N LEU A 71 -58.86 -8.35 10.94
CA LEU A 71 -57.46 -8.67 10.80
C LEU A 71 -56.62 -8.12 11.96
N ALA A 72 -56.82 -6.86 12.32
CA ALA A 72 -56.07 -6.23 13.42
C ALA A 72 -56.35 -6.87 14.80
N LEU A 73 -57.58 -7.34 15.03
CA LEU A 73 -57.92 -8.06 16.26
C LEU A 73 -57.28 -9.43 16.32
N SER A 74 -57.16 -10.12 15.19
CA SER A 74 -56.54 -11.46 15.12
C SER A 74 -55.05 -11.46 15.29
N GLU A 75 -54.38 -10.33 15.08
CA GLU A 75 -52.93 -10.20 15.14
C GLU A 75 -52.43 -10.31 16.58
N PRO A 76 -51.45 -11.22 16.87
CA PRO A 76 -50.94 -11.41 18.21
C PRO A 76 -49.98 -10.27 18.64
N LEU A 77 -49.83 -10.09 19.96
CA LEU A 77 -48.77 -9.21 20.49
C LEU A 77 -47.40 -9.86 20.25
N PRO A 78 -46.34 -9.06 19.99
CA PRO A 78 -44.97 -9.56 19.85
C PRO A 78 -44.55 -10.30 21.11
N GLN A 79 -43.70 -11.35 20.97
CA GLN A 79 -43.30 -12.16 22.12
C GLN A 79 -42.29 -11.44 22.98
N GLU A 80 -41.20 -10.98 22.40
CA GLU A 80 -40.11 -10.28 23.08
C GLU A 80 -39.61 -9.09 22.25
N PRO A 81 -39.04 -8.05 22.93
CA PRO A 81 -38.43 -6.95 22.23
C PRO A 81 -37.21 -7.41 21.45
N LYS A 82 -37.18 -7.17 20.16
CA LYS A 82 -36.03 -7.48 19.27
C LYS A 82 -34.86 -6.53 19.52
N PRO A 83 -33.63 -6.93 19.32
CA PRO A 83 -32.51 -5.99 19.28
C PRO A 83 -32.72 -4.99 18.13
N LEU A 84 -32.30 -3.73 18.32
CA LEU A 84 -32.29 -2.77 17.24
C LEU A 84 -31.28 -3.23 16.17
N PRO A 85 -31.56 -3.02 14.87
CA PRO A 85 -30.60 -3.32 13.82
C PRO A 85 -29.28 -2.58 14.08
N GLN A 86 -28.18 -3.28 13.99
CA GLN A 86 -26.82 -2.74 14.12
C GLN A 86 -26.06 -2.94 12.81
N ILE A 87 -26.60 -2.38 11.73
CA ILE A 87 -25.93 -2.38 10.43
C ILE A 87 -25.04 -1.15 10.40
N ALA A 88 -23.73 -1.34 10.08
CA ALA A 88 -22.70 -0.29 10.05
C ALA A 88 -22.65 0.61 11.32
N PRO A 89 -22.48 0.05 12.54
CA PRO A 89 -22.57 0.81 13.78
C PRO A 89 -21.53 1.94 13.88
N HIS A 90 -20.31 1.74 13.38
CA HIS A 90 -19.26 2.76 13.36
C HIS A 90 -19.63 3.95 12.45
N LEU A 91 -20.31 3.71 11.34
CA LEU A 91 -20.81 4.77 10.47
C LEU A 91 -21.97 5.53 11.17
N THR A 92 -22.81 4.82 11.90
CA THR A 92 -23.88 5.44 12.69
C THR A 92 -23.30 6.37 13.75
N ASP A 93 -22.28 5.93 14.49
CA ASP A 93 -21.58 6.77 15.47
C ASP A 93 -20.90 7.98 14.81
N TYR A 94 -20.26 7.78 13.65
CA TYR A 94 -19.66 8.87 12.88
C TYR A 94 -20.72 9.93 12.48
N PHE A 95 -21.88 9.53 11.96
CA PHE A 95 -22.95 10.47 11.63
C PHE A 95 -23.55 11.13 12.86
N TYR A 96 -23.70 10.39 13.95
CA TYR A 96 -24.18 10.96 15.21
C TYR A 96 -23.29 12.10 15.69
N GLN A 97 -21.98 11.92 15.64
CA GLN A 97 -20.99 12.93 16.06
C GLN A 97 -20.88 14.11 15.10
N THR A 98 -20.94 13.87 13.78
CA THR A 98 -20.72 14.90 12.77
C THR A 98 -21.98 15.65 12.37
N ARG A 99 -23.18 15.08 12.59
CA ARG A 99 -24.47 15.64 12.19
C ARG A 99 -25.44 15.87 13.34
N ASN A 100 -24.97 15.85 14.57
CA ASN A 100 -25.79 16.10 15.77
C ASN A 100 -27.05 15.23 15.87
N GLY A 101 -26.99 13.98 15.42
CA GLY A 101 -28.11 13.04 15.46
C GLY A 101 -29.24 13.31 14.44
N ASN A 102 -29.03 14.17 13.45
CA ASN A 102 -29.99 14.40 12.39
C ASN A 102 -30.17 13.18 11.49
N TYR A 103 -31.38 13.02 10.95
CA TYR A 103 -31.66 11.99 9.95
C TYR A 103 -30.72 12.10 8.75
N SER A 104 -30.12 10.98 8.37
CA SER A 104 -29.15 10.92 7.29
C SER A 104 -29.40 9.70 6.42
N VAL A 105 -29.45 9.90 5.11
CA VAL A 105 -29.57 8.82 4.12
C VAL A 105 -28.18 8.52 3.57
N SER A 106 -27.64 7.36 3.93
CA SER A 106 -26.30 6.93 3.50
C SER A 106 -26.32 6.32 2.10
N THR A 107 -25.12 6.23 1.49
CA THR A 107 -24.89 5.58 0.19
C THR A 107 -24.72 4.06 0.32
N ILE A 108 -24.72 3.53 1.53
CA ILE A 108 -24.47 2.11 1.83
C ILE A 108 -25.54 1.22 1.20
N ASP A 109 -25.10 0.21 0.44
CA ASP A 109 -25.96 -0.87 -0.03
C ASP A 109 -26.12 -1.90 1.09
N ARG A 110 -27.37 -2.06 1.55
CA ARG A 110 -27.68 -2.97 2.66
C ARG A 110 -27.27 -4.41 2.38
N GLY A 111 -27.47 -4.90 1.16
CA GLY A 111 -27.16 -6.28 0.79
C GLY A 111 -25.67 -6.55 0.82
N ILE A 112 -24.88 -5.67 0.21
CA ILE A 112 -23.42 -5.75 0.20
C ILE A 112 -22.85 -5.60 1.62
N GLN A 113 -23.38 -4.65 2.40
CA GLN A 113 -22.95 -4.43 3.79
C GLN A 113 -23.11 -5.70 4.63
N LEU A 114 -24.27 -6.35 4.58
CA LEU A 114 -24.53 -7.57 5.35
C LEU A 114 -23.62 -8.73 4.93
N GLN A 115 -23.40 -8.92 3.62
CA GLN A 115 -22.49 -9.95 3.12
C GLN A 115 -21.05 -9.73 3.60
N ILE A 116 -20.60 -8.48 3.65
CA ILE A 116 -19.26 -8.13 4.14
C ILE A 116 -19.17 -8.29 5.66
N GLU A 117 -20.22 -7.99 6.42
CA GLU A 117 -20.26 -8.27 7.87
C GLU A 117 -20.13 -9.77 8.16
N GLU A 118 -20.84 -10.63 7.43
CA GLU A 118 -20.68 -12.09 7.53
C GLU A 118 -19.25 -12.55 7.17
N LEU A 119 -18.66 -11.95 6.14
CA LEU A 119 -17.29 -12.23 5.73
C LEU A 119 -16.29 -11.84 6.81
N ILE A 120 -16.47 -10.68 7.45
CA ILE A 120 -15.63 -10.22 8.58
C ILE A 120 -15.72 -11.20 9.75
N GLU A 121 -16.91 -11.68 10.11
CA GLU A 121 -17.08 -12.61 11.23
C GLU A 121 -16.36 -13.94 10.95
N ARG A 122 -16.40 -14.44 9.72
CA ARG A 122 -15.64 -15.62 9.31
C ARG A 122 -14.13 -15.42 9.50
N TRP A 123 -13.58 -14.34 8.96
CA TRP A 123 -12.15 -14.03 9.07
C TRP A 123 -11.73 -13.69 10.50
N ASN A 124 -12.57 -13.02 11.26
CA ASN A 124 -12.33 -12.76 12.69
C ASN A 124 -12.20 -14.07 13.48
N GLY A 125 -13.05 -15.06 13.20
CA GLY A 125 -12.94 -16.39 13.81
C GLY A 125 -11.59 -17.09 13.50
N GLU A 126 -11.04 -16.90 12.31
CA GLU A 126 -9.76 -17.42 11.91
C GLU A 126 -8.59 -16.64 12.54
N PHE A 127 -8.58 -15.33 12.42
CA PHE A 127 -7.49 -14.48 12.90
C PHE A 127 -7.40 -14.42 14.43
N SER A 128 -8.52 -14.57 15.14
CA SER A 128 -8.54 -14.59 16.60
C SER A 128 -7.67 -15.71 17.20
N ARG A 129 -7.45 -16.81 16.46
CA ARG A 129 -6.55 -17.89 16.87
C ARG A 129 -5.08 -17.45 16.94
N SER A 130 -4.74 -16.36 16.25
CA SER A 130 -3.41 -15.75 16.23
C SER A 130 -3.38 -14.41 16.98
N ASP A 131 -4.38 -14.14 17.85
CA ASP A 131 -4.53 -12.88 18.59
C ASP A 131 -4.62 -11.63 17.69
N ILE A 132 -5.09 -11.76 16.46
CA ILE A 132 -5.43 -10.65 15.56
C ILE A 132 -6.94 -10.44 15.68
N ARG A 133 -7.39 -9.25 16.07
CA ARG A 133 -8.74 -9.05 16.60
C ARG A 133 -9.57 -8.01 15.88
N ASN A 134 -8.99 -7.25 14.96
CA ASN A 134 -9.69 -6.15 14.32
C ASN A 134 -9.50 -6.19 12.81
N ILE A 135 -10.59 -5.99 12.08
CA ILE A 135 -10.67 -5.96 10.61
C ILE A 135 -11.54 -4.78 10.22
N ALA A 136 -11.09 -3.96 9.28
CA ALA A 136 -11.91 -2.91 8.71
C ALA A 136 -11.94 -3.04 7.18
N ILE A 137 -13.10 -2.80 6.59
CA ILE A 137 -13.33 -2.90 5.14
C ILE A 137 -14.13 -1.69 4.67
N LEU A 138 -13.63 -1.07 3.59
CA LEU A 138 -14.29 0.00 2.88
C LEU A 138 -14.43 -0.39 1.41
N VAL A 139 -15.64 -0.32 0.87
CA VAL A 139 -15.92 -0.56 -0.56
C VAL A 139 -16.54 0.68 -1.18
N ILE A 140 -15.93 1.16 -2.26
CA ILE A 140 -16.37 2.36 -2.99
C ILE A 140 -16.78 1.97 -4.41
N ASP A 141 -17.97 2.38 -4.82
CA ASP A 141 -18.41 2.38 -6.24
C ASP A 141 -17.66 3.51 -6.96
N VAL A 142 -16.79 3.14 -7.87
CA VAL A 142 -15.93 4.08 -8.63
C VAL A 142 -16.75 5.02 -9.50
N GLN A 143 -17.84 4.53 -10.11
CA GLN A 143 -18.66 5.33 -11.02
C GLN A 143 -19.38 6.47 -10.26
N LYS A 144 -19.93 6.15 -9.10
CA LYS A 144 -20.67 7.10 -8.27
C LYS A 144 -19.77 7.91 -7.33
N ASN A 145 -18.53 7.46 -7.10
CA ASN A 145 -17.63 7.92 -6.03
C ASN A 145 -18.30 7.88 -4.65
N GLN A 146 -18.96 6.78 -4.37
CA GLN A 146 -19.74 6.59 -3.13
C GLN A 146 -19.38 5.28 -2.46
N PRO A 147 -19.09 5.29 -1.16
CA PRO A 147 -18.99 4.05 -0.39
C PRO A 147 -20.31 3.29 -0.41
N ILE A 148 -20.23 2.01 -0.74
CA ILE A 148 -21.38 1.08 -0.74
C ILE A 148 -21.31 0.08 0.41
N ALA A 149 -20.15 -0.03 1.09
CA ALA A 149 -20.00 -0.74 2.35
C ALA A 149 -18.98 -0.05 3.25
N TYR A 150 -19.27 -0.04 4.55
CA TYR A 150 -18.48 0.62 5.59
C TYR A 150 -18.46 -0.24 6.85
N CYS A 151 -17.46 -1.08 6.99
CA CYS A 151 -17.26 -1.91 8.18
C CYS A 151 -16.04 -1.38 8.94
N GLY A 152 -16.28 -0.50 9.91
CA GLY A 152 -15.22 0.18 10.67
C GLY A 152 -14.38 -0.75 11.55
N ASN A 153 -14.92 -1.91 11.91
CA ASN A 153 -14.26 -2.95 12.69
C ASN A 153 -15.09 -4.23 12.65
N VAL A 154 -14.62 -5.28 13.33
CA VAL A 154 -15.42 -6.47 13.65
C VAL A 154 -16.63 -6.12 14.51
N HIS A 155 -17.49 -7.09 14.77
CA HIS A 155 -18.77 -6.86 15.45
C HIS A 155 -18.67 -5.94 16.67
N PHE A 156 -19.56 -4.93 16.72
CA PHE A 156 -19.60 -3.90 17.75
C PHE A 156 -20.13 -4.47 19.08
N ASN A 157 -19.27 -5.13 19.84
CA ASN A 157 -19.60 -5.64 21.17
C ASN A 157 -18.77 -4.93 22.27
N LYS A 158 -19.24 -5.03 23.51
CA LYS A 158 -18.63 -4.36 24.67
C LYS A 158 -17.39 -5.06 25.21
N THR A 159 -16.75 -5.95 24.47
CA THR A 159 -15.52 -6.63 24.90
C THR A 159 -14.32 -5.70 24.77
N ASN A 160 -13.28 -5.92 25.58
CA ASN A 160 -12.06 -5.09 25.64
C ASN A 160 -11.15 -5.20 24.39
N SER A 161 -11.64 -5.67 23.25
CA SER A 161 -10.84 -5.91 22.03
C SER A 161 -10.68 -4.69 21.13
N GLY A 162 -11.12 -3.51 21.55
CA GLY A 162 -11.06 -2.28 20.74
C GLY A 162 -12.05 -2.24 19.56
N ASN A 163 -13.09 -3.08 19.59
CA ASN A 163 -14.07 -3.20 18.50
C ASN A 163 -14.91 -1.93 18.28
N GLN A 164 -14.91 -1.01 19.23
CA GLN A 164 -15.61 0.29 19.15
C GLN A 164 -14.81 1.32 18.34
N VAL A 165 -13.53 1.07 18.07
CA VAL A 165 -12.68 1.99 17.30
C VAL A 165 -13.05 1.90 15.83
N ASP A 166 -13.45 3.02 15.24
CA ASP A 166 -13.60 3.14 13.79
C ASP A 166 -12.21 3.19 13.12
N ILE A 167 -11.75 2.06 12.64
CA ILE A 167 -10.44 1.92 11.99
C ILE A 167 -10.43 2.61 10.62
N ILE A 168 -11.57 2.72 9.95
CA ILE A 168 -11.63 3.40 8.64
C ILE A 168 -11.16 4.85 8.75
N ARG A 169 -11.44 5.50 9.89
CA ARG A 169 -11.04 6.89 10.18
C ARG A 169 -9.82 7.03 11.07
N SER A 170 -9.33 5.93 11.65
CA SER A 170 -8.19 5.97 12.55
C SER A 170 -6.87 6.01 11.78
N PRO A 171 -5.95 6.95 12.08
CA PRO A 171 -4.61 6.96 11.51
C PRO A 171 -3.83 5.69 11.90
N ARG A 172 -3.23 5.02 10.90
CA ARG A 172 -2.42 3.81 11.04
C ARG A 172 -1.19 3.90 10.17
N SER A 173 -0.08 3.26 10.58
CA SER A 173 1.13 3.24 9.77
C SER A 173 0.85 2.62 8.40
N THR A 174 1.21 3.36 7.34
CA THR A 174 0.87 3.01 5.96
C THR A 174 1.67 1.83 5.41
N GLY A 175 2.81 1.49 6.03
CA GLY A 175 3.72 0.52 5.45
C GLY A 175 4.07 0.89 3.99
N SER A 176 3.90 -0.06 3.09
CA SER A 176 4.23 0.09 1.66
C SER A 176 3.06 0.54 0.77
N ILE A 177 1.90 0.88 1.34
CA ILE A 177 0.69 1.17 0.55
C ILE A 177 0.81 2.45 -0.30
N LEU A 178 1.75 3.33 0.03
CA LEU A 178 1.99 4.58 -0.69
C LEU A 178 2.97 4.45 -1.88
N LYS A 179 3.63 3.31 -2.06
CA LYS A 179 4.63 3.10 -3.13
C LYS A 179 4.09 3.34 -4.56
N PRO A 180 2.85 2.93 -4.92
CA PRO A 180 2.30 3.22 -6.24
C PRO A 180 2.19 4.71 -6.55
N PHE A 181 1.94 5.55 -5.56
CA PHE A 181 1.88 7.01 -5.74
C PHE A 181 3.24 7.61 -6.08
N LEU A 182 4.33 7.08 -5.50
CA LEU A 182 5.69 7.52 -5.85
C LEU A 182 6.06 7.07 -7.27
N TYR A 183 5.79 5.82 -7.61
CA TYR A 183 6.02 5.30 -8.96
C TYR A 183 5.24 6.09 -10.02
N TYR A 184 3.96 6.32 -9.77
CA TYR A 184 3.12 7.19 -10.59
C TYR A 184 3.74 8.57 -10.80
N ALA A 185 4.13 9.24 -9.70
CA ALA A 185 4.64 10.61 -9.75
C ALA A 185 5.96 10.70 -10.54
N MET A 186 6.82 9.71 -10.42
CA MET A 186 8.08 9.64 -11.17
C MET A 186 7.87 9.33 -12.66
N LEU A 187 6.91 8.48 -13.01
CA LEU A 187 6.51 8.26 -14.41
C LEU A 187 5.93 9.54 -15.02
N GLN A 188 5.03 10.21 -14.31
CA GLN A 188 4.35 11.43 -14.76
C GLN A 188 5.35 12.54 -15.11
N GLU A 189 6.44 12.65 -14.36
CA GLU A 189 7.47 13.66 -14.60
C GLU A 189 8.58 13.20 -15.56
N GLY A 190 8.58 11.94 -15.95
CA GLY A 190 9.65 11.37 -16.76
C GLY A 190 10.95 11.19 -16.01
N SER A 191 10.89 10.97 -14.69
CA SER A 191 12.07 10.68 -13.88
C SER A 191 12.52 9.22 -13.98
N ILE A 192 11.60 8.34 -14.35
CA ILE A 192 11.82 6.91 -14.66
C ILE A 192 10.94 6.49 -15.83
N LEU A 193 11.30 5.39 -16.46
CA LEU A 193 10.45 4.62 -17.37
C LEU A 193 9.96 3.35 -16.67
N PRO A 194 8.92 2.67 -17.15
CA PRO A 194 8.33 1.52 -16.46
C PRO A 194 9.32 0.43 -16.07
N HIS A 195 10.31 0.16 -16.92
CA HIS A 195 11.30 -0.88 -16.73
C HIS A 195 12.72 -0.37 -16.43
N THR A 196 12.88 0.91 -16.11
CA THR A 196 14.18 1.46 -15.69
C THR A 196 14.78 0.64 -14.55
N LEU A 197 16.01 0.17 -14.71
CA LEU A 197 16.74 -0.53 -13.66
C LEU A 197 17.00 0.39 -12.46
N LEU A 198 16.62 -0.08 -11.30
CA LEU A 198 16.83 0.57 -10.01
C LEU A 198 17.79 -0.26 -9.15
N PRO A 199 18.64 0.38 -8.33
CA PRO A 199 19.52 -0.34 -7.43
C PRO A 199 18.73 -1.11 -6.35
N ASP A 200 19.09 -2.36 -6.17
CA ASP A 200 18.67 -3.20 -5.04
C ASP A 200 19.90 -3.76 -4.32
N ILE A 201 20.58 -2.90 -3.63
CA ILE A 201 21.84 -3.13 -2.90
C ILE A 201 21.72 -2.59 -1.47
N PRO A 202 22.53 -3.07 -0.52
CA PRO A 202 22.60 -2.47 0.81
C PRO A 202 22.87 -0.96 0.71
N ILE A 203 22.06 -0.17 1.41
CA ILE A 203 22.24 1.29 1.49
C ILE A 203 22.21 1.74 2.93
N ASN A 204 23.00 2.77 3.24
CA ASN A 204 22.94 3.47 4.50
C ASN A 204 22.97 4.99 4.23
N ILE A 205 21.91 5.67 4.56
CA ILE A 205 21.73 7.10 4.31
C ILE A 205 21.61 7.80 5.66
N ASN A 206 22.70 8.39 6.14
CA ASN A 206 22.77 9.08 7.44
C ASN A 206 22.23 8.23 8.62
N GLY A 207 22.62 6.94 8.68
CA GLY A 207 22.16 6.01 9.72
C GLY A 207 20.83 5.31 9.41
N PHE A 208 20.10 5.72 8.38
CA PHE A 208 18.93 5.00 7.91
C PHE A 208 19.33 3.90 6.94
N ALA A 209 19.28 2.65 7.41
CA ALA A 209 19.66 1.44 6.67
C ALA A 209 18.44 0.52 6.45
N PRO A 210 17.57 0.84 5.48
CA PRO A 210 16.40 0.01 5.19
C PRO A 210 16.83 -1.35 4.62
N GLN A 211 16.01 -2.37 4.86
CA GLN A 211 16.21 -3.70 4.32
C GLN A 211 14.96 -4.15 3.55
N ASN A 212 15.15 -5.00 2.55
CA ASN A 212 14.05 -5.71 1.93
C ASN A 212 13.43 -6.71 2.93
N PHE A 213 12.16 -7.03 2.76
CA PHE A 213 11.47 -7.98 3.64
C PHE A 213 12.14 -9.37 3.64
N SER A 214 12.68 -9.79 2.49
CA SER A 214 13.45 -11.03 2.33
C SER A 214 14.86 -10.99 2.93
N GLN A 215 15.35 -9.82 3.33
CA GLN A 215 16.75 -9.56 3.71
C GLN A 215 17.76 -9.91 2.62
N GLN A 216 17.32 -10.02 1.36
CA GLN A 216 18.15 -10.31 0.19
C GLN A 216 18.20 -9.11 -0.74
N PHE A 217 19.26 -9.05 -1.55
CA PHE A 217 19.48 -8.01 -2.54
C PHE A 217 19.73 -8.66 -3.91
N GLU A 218 19.34 -7.97 -4.97
CA GLU A 218 19.43 -8.50 -6.34
C GLU A 218 20.31 -7.62 -7.26
N GLY A 219 20.95 -6.60 -6.69
CA GLY A 219 21.82 -5.69 -7.42
C GLY A 219 21.05 -4.63 -8.20
N ALA A 220 20.23 -5.06 -9.15
CA ALA A 220 19.39 -4.18 -9.95
C ALA A 220 18.06 -4.86 -10.30
N VAL A 221 16.97 -4.10 -10.29
CA VAL A 221 15.61 -4.59 -10.58
C VAL A 221 14.85 -3.56 -11.42
N PRO A 222 14.03 -3.97 -12.39
CA PRO A 222 13.14 -3.07 -13.10
C PRO A 222 12.17 -2.36 -12.15
N ALA A 223 11.90 -1.08 -12.39
CA ALA A 223 11.06 -0.26 -11.50
C ALA A 223 9.64 -0.82 -11.29
N SER A 224 9.00 -1.34 -12.35
CA SER A 224 7.70 -2.01 -12.27
C SER A 224 7.74 -3.25 -11.41
N GLU A 225 8.78 -4.06 -11.52
CA GLU A 225 8.97 -5.28 -10.73
C GLU A 225 9.27 -4.95 -9.26
N ALA A 226 10.10 -3.94 -9.01
CA ALA A 226 10.36 -3.44 -7.67
C ALA A 226 9.08 -2.99 -6.96
N LEU A 227 8.15 -2.35 -7.71
CA LEU A 227 6.84 -1.97 -7.20
C LEU A 227 5.94 -3.19 -6.96
N ALA A 228 5.84 -4.11 -7.92
CA ALA A 228 5.01 -5.32 -7.81
C ALA A 228 5.42 -6.18 -6.62
N ARG A 229 6.72 -6.36 -6.42
CA ARG A 229 7.31 -7.11 -5.31
C ARG A 229 7.43 -6.29 -4.02
N SER A 230 7.08 -5.02 -4.08
CA SER A 230 7.13 -4.11 -2.92
C SER A 230 8.53 -3.99 -2.29
N LEU A 231 9.60 -4.03 -3.08
CA LEU A 231 10.97 -3.91 -2.58
C LEU A 231 11.17 -2.55 -1.90
N ASN A 232 11.91 -2.56 -0.80
CA ASN A 232 12.11 -1.36 0.01
C ASN A 232 13.25 -0.50 -0.54
N ILE A 233 14.39 -1.12 -0.87
CA ILE A 233 15.59 -0.41 -1.29
C ILE A 233 15.38 0.39 -2.58
N PRO A 234 14.88 -0.21 -3.68
CA PRO A 234 14.61 0.55 -4.90
C PRO A 234 13.66 1.70 -4.66
N THR A 235 12.62 1.49 -3.82
CA THR A 235 11.62 2.54 -3.54
C THR A 235 12.20 3.68 -2.70
N VAL A 236 13.06 3.39 -1.72
CA VAL A 236 13.76 4.43 -0.96
C VAL A 236 14.69 5.25 -1.86
N THR A 237 15.40 4.60 -2.78
CA THR A 237 16.24 5.27 -3.77
C THR A 237 15.40 6.15 -4.71
N MET A 238 14.24 5.65 -5.13
CA MET A 238 13.26 6.46 -5.90
C MET A 238 12.86 7.71 -5.12
N LEU A 239 12.46 7.58 -3.84
CA LEU A 239 12.07 8.71 -3.01
C LEU A 239 13.22 9.69 -2.79
N GLN A 240 14.44 9.21 -2.60
CA GLN A 240 15.63 10.04 -2.49
C GLN A 240 15.86 10.89 -3.75
N ARG A 241 15.72 10.30 -4.94
CA ARG A 241 15.84 10.99 -6.24
C ARG A 241 14.70 11.96 -6.48
N TYR A 242 13.48 11.57 -6.16
CA TYR A 242 12.28 12.39 -6.37
C TYR A 242 12.22 13.58 -5.41
N GLY A 243 12.70 13.40 -4.19
CA GLY A 243 12.70 14.37 -3.11
C GLY A 243 11.52 14.22 -2.15
N VAL A 244 11.83 14.04 -0.87
CA VAL A 244 10.82 13.87 0.20
C VAL A 244 9.82 15.03 0.27
N PRO A 245 10.22 16.32 0.22
CA PRO A 245 9.26 17.44 0.27
C PRO A 245 8.28 17.43 -0.89
N LYS A 246 8.74 17.06 -2.08
CA LYS A 246 7.94 17.02 -3.29
C LYS A 246 6.89 15.91 -3.20
N PHE A 247 7.30 14.70 -2.79
CA PHE A 247 6.39 13.58 -2.60
C PHE A 247 5.39 13.83 -1.47
N TYR A 248 5.83 14.41 -0.36
CA TYR A 248 4.97 14.84 0.73
C TYR A 248 3.84 15.77 0.25
N ASN A 249 4.18 16.82 -0.53
CA ASN A 249 3.20 17.74 -1.07
C ASN A 249 2.24 17.06 -2.05
N PHE A 250 2.75 16.14 -2.88
CA PHE A 250 1.93 15.34 -3.77
C PHE A 250 0.91 14.49 -2.99
N LEU A 251 1.33 13.78 -1.94
CA LEU A 251 0.42 13.00 -1.10
C LEU A 251 -0.66 13.87 -0.44
N LYS A 252 -0.33 15.08 0.00
CA LYS A 252 -1.35 16.01 0.52
C LYS A 252 -2.38 16.42 -0.54
N GLN A 253 -1.94 16.63 -1.77
CA GLN A 253 -2.84 16.95 -2.89
C GLN A 253 -3.74 15.77 -3.29
N THR A 254 -3.31 14.54 -3.04
CA THR A 254 -4.12 13.34 -3.24
C THR A 254 -5.09 13.04 -2.10
N GLY A 255 -5.14 13.89 -1.06
CA GLY A 255 -6.11 13.79 0.02
C GLY A 255 -5.65 13.02 1.25
N ILE A 256 -4.34 12.69 1.39
CA ILE A 256 -3.82 12.09 2.63
C ILE A 256 -3.80 13.15 3.73
N SER A 257 -4.84 13.14 4.56
CA SER A 257 -5.11 14.19 5.57
C SER A 257 -4.20 14.10 6.80
N THR A 258 -3.64 12.94 7.07
CA THR A 258 -2.85 12.63 8.27
C THR A 258 -1.43 13.16 8.26
N LEU A 259 -0.97 13.73 7.14
CA LEU A 259 0.34 14.36 7.01
C LEU A 259 0.36 15.76 7.65
N THR A 260 0.38 15.80 8.98
CA THR A 260 0.27 17.04 9.76
C THR A 260 1.61 17.64 10.15
N ARG A 261 2.70 16.87 10.11
CA ARG A 261 4.05 17.31 10.45
C ARG A 261 4.83 17.71 9.19
N PRO A 262 5.90 18.50 9.30
CA PRO A 262 6.71 18.87 8.14
C PRO A 262 7.35 17.64 7.45
N ALA A 263 7.64 17.75 6.15
CA ALA A 263 8.22 16.66 5.36
C ALA A 263 9.54 16.11 5.94
N SER A 264 10.36 17.00 6.56
CA SER A 264 11.61 16.64 7.22
C SER A 264 11.43 15.68 8.41
N HIS A 265 10.27 15.72 9.07
CA HIS A 265 9.94 14.80 10.17
C HIS A 265 9.83 13.34 9.67
N TYR A 266 9.27 13.14 8.51
CA TYR A 266 9.06 11.81 7.95
C TYR A 266 10.32 11.27 7.26
N GLY A 267 11.09 12.14 6.60
CA GLY A 267 12.28 11.75 5.88
C GLY A 267 12.01 10.63 4.86
N LEU A 268 13.00 9.79 4.61
CA LEU A 268 12.88 8.64 3.69
C LEU A 268 11.97 7.52 4.23
N SER A 269 11.71 7.49 5.53
CA SER A 269 10.78 6.53 6.13
C SER A 269 9.32 6.74 5.68
N LEU A 270 8.98 7.92 5.12
CA LEU A 270 7.67 8.24 4.56
C LEU A 270 7.11 7.12 3.68
N ILE A 271 7.95 6.52 2.84
CA ILE A 271 7.55 5.50 1.87
C ILE A 271 7.50 4.07 2.44
N LEU A 272 8.00 3.88 3.66
CA LEU A 272 8.06 2.58 4.34
C LEU A 272 7.14 2.47 5.56
N GLY A 273 6.25 3.47 5.76
CA GLY A 273 5.32 3.49 6.88
C GLY A 273 5.72 4.41 8.03
N GLY A 274 6.71 5.31 7.83
CA GLY A 274 6.99 6.42 8.75
C GLY A 274 5.87 7.46 8.80
N ALA A 275 4.93 7.41 7.86
CA ALA A 275 3.69 8.18 7.89
C ALA A 275 2.50 7.31 8.29
N GLU A 276 1.50 7.93 8.86
CA GLU A 276 0.20 7.33 9.09
C GLU A 276 -0.78 7.75 7.97
N GLY A 277 -1.77 6.91 7.71
CA GLY A 277 -2.90 7.17 6.81
C GLY A 277 -4.17 6.56 7.38
N THR A 278 -5.32 7.05 6.95
CA THR A 278 -6.61 6.41 7.24
C THR A 278 -7.00 5.46 6.10
N LEU A 279 -7.75 4.42 6.40
CA LEU A 279 -8.27 3.53 5.35
C LEU A 279 -9.16 4.31 4.38
N TRP A 280 -9.86 5.31 4.87
CA TRP A 280 -10.65 6.24 4.08
C TRP A 280 -9.80 6.99 3.05
N ASP A 281 -8.80 7.76 3.50
CA ASP A 281 -7.98 8.60 2.61
C ASP A 281 -7.29 7.77 1.54
N ILE A 282 -6.70 6.64 1.95
CA ILE A 282 -5.97 5.74 1.05
C ILE A 282 -6.91 5.15 0.00
N THR A 283 -8.07 4.61 0.41
CA THR A 283 -9.02 4.00 -0.53
C THR A 283 -9.60 5.05 -1.48
N CYS A 284 -9.92 6.26 -1.00
CA CYS A 284 -10.37 7.36 -1.84
C CYS A 284 -9.30 7.79 -2.85
N ALA A 285 -8.02 7.88 -2.44
CA ALA A 285 -6.94 8.23 -3.36
C ALA A 285 -6.75 7.20 -4.49
N TYR A 286 -6.87 5.90 -4.21
CA TYR A 286 -6.88 4.86 -5.24
C TYR A 286 -8.14 4.93 -6.13
N THR A 287 -9.28 5.29 -5.54
CA THR A 287 -10.52 5.54 -6.30
C THR A 287 -10.34 6.70 -7.25
N ASP A 288 -9.71 7.80 -6.84
CA ASP A 288 -9.46 8.98 -7.67
C ASP A 288 -8.52 8.66 -8.85
N MET A 289 -7.49 7.84 -8.64
CA MET A 289 -6.66 7.30 -9.74
C MET A 289 -7.53 6.51 -10.73
N THR A 290 -8.39 5.65 -10.21
CA THR A 290 -9.27 4.81 -11.05
C THR A 290 -10.27 5.66 -11.83
N ARG A 291 -10.86 6.66 -11.22
CA ARG A 291 -11.80 7.60 -11.85
C ARG A 291 -11.12 8.40 -12.95
N CYS A 292 -9.91 8.90 -12.68
CA CYS A 292 -9.09 9.58 -13.69
C CYS A 292 -8.84 8.69 -14.92
N LEU A 293 -8.45 7.44 -14.72
CA LEU A 293 -8.22 6.50 -15.82
C LEU A 293 -9.49 6.23 -16.65
N LYS A 294 -10.66 6.30 -16.03
CA LYS A 294 -11.96 6.18 -16.69
C LYS A 294 -12.48 7.47 -17.32
N GLY A 295 -11.76 8.58 -17.21
CA GLY A 295 -12.20 9.89 -17.69
C GLY A 295 -13.40 10.45 -16.90
N LEU A 296 -13.56 10.07 -15.64
CA LEU A 296 -14.60 10.60 -14.77
C LEU A 296 -14.11 11.85 -14.02
N ASP A 297 -15.00 12.82 -13.85
CA ASP A 297 -14.68 14.05 -13.15
C ASP A 297 -14.26 13.79 -11.70
N LYS A 298 -13.35 14.61 -11.19
CA LYS A 298 -12.98 14.58 -9.77
C LYS A 298 -14.16 15.11 -8.96
N THR A 299 -14.66 14.28 -8.05
CA THR A 299 -15.68 14.63 -7.07
C THR A 299 -15.23 14.16 -5.70
N ASP A 300 -15.73 14.75 -4.63
CA ASP A 300 -15.44 14.26 -3.30
C ASP A 300 -16.15 12.92 -3.06
N CYS A 301 -15.49 12.00 -2.38
CA CYS A 301 -16.09 10.74 -1.96
C CYS A 301 -17.12 11.02 -0.85
N SER A 302 -18.41 10.77 -1.13
CA SER A 302 -19.50 11.10 -0.21
C SER A 302 -20.22 9.86 0.32
N LEU A 303 -20.44 9.85 1.64
CA LEU A 303 -21.24 8.84 2.35
C LEU A 303 -22.74 9.15 2.36
N LEU A 304 -23.16 10.34 1.90
CA LEU A 304 -24.53 10.81 1.96
C LEU A 304 -25.13 11.02 0.57
N LEU A 305 -26.34 10.56 0.37
CA LEU A 305 -27.07 10.78 -0.89
C LEU A 305 -27.39 12.26 -1.12
N SER A 306 -27.66 13.03 -0.07
CA SER A 306 -28.00 14.46 -0.17
C SER A 306 -26.82 15.34 -0.56
N ASP A 307 -25.59 14.97 -0.18
CA ASP A 307 -24.41 15.77 -0.48
C ASP A 307 -24.00 15.69 -1.97
N SER A 308 -24.42 14.61 -2.65
CA SER A 308 -24.21 14.42 -4.09
C SER A 308 -24.96 15.47 -4.96
N ALA A 309 -26.05 16.04 -4.45
CA ALA A 309 -26.87 17.01 -5.17
C ALA A 309 -26.41 18.48 -4.98
N HIS A 310 -25.63 18.76 -3.93
CA HIS A 310 -25.24 20.14 -3.58
C HIS A 310 -23.82 20.53 -4.05
N ASN A 311 -22.98 19.56 -4.38
CA ASN A 311 -21.58 19.80 -4.81
C ASN A 311 -21.39 20.07 -6.31
N ALA A 312 -22.50 20.22 -7.07
CA ALA A 312 -22.44 20.49 -8.52
C ALA A 312 -22.01 21.94 -8.88
N SER A 313 -21.68 22.82 -7.92
CA SER A 313 -21.39 24.23 -8.20
C SER A 313 -20.03 24.73 -7.70
N SER A 314 -19.12 23.89 -7.24
CA SER A 314 -17.73 24.27 -7.06
C SER A 314 -16.92 23.90 -8.31
N VAL A 315 -16.12 24.85 -8.83
CA VAL A 315 -15.14 24.60 -9.89
C VAL A 315 -14.34 23.36 -9.48
N VAL A 316 -14.63 22.23 -10.16
CA VAL A 316 -13.98 20.96 -9.88
C VAL A 316 -12.50 21.13 -10.22
N PRO A 317 -11.58 21.00 -9.27
CA PRO A 317 -10.16 20.98 -9.61
C PRO A 317 -9.95 19.84 -10.59
N THR A 318 -9.32 20.12 -11.73
CA THR A 318 -8.85 19.09 -12.66
C THR A 318 -8.14 18.00 -11.86
N SER A 319 -8.44 16.73 -12.17
CA SER A 319 -7.76 15.60 -11.52
C SER A 319 -6.25 15.86 -11.50
N SER A 320 -5.62 15.70 -10.35
CA SER A 320 -4.16 15.82 -10.24
C SER A 320 -3.43 14.63 -10.90
N PHE A 321 -4.19 13.65 -11.37
CA PHE A 321 -3.67 12.45 -12.02
C PHE A 321 -3.76 12.53 -13.55
N SER A 322 -2.84 11.81 -14.23
CA SER A 322 -2.81 11.58 -15.67
C SER A 322 -3.27 10.15 -15.96
N PRO A 323 -4.21 9.93 -16.90
CA PRO A 323 -4.69 8.59 -17.22
C PRO A 323 -3.57 7.64 -17.65
N CYS A 324 -2.60 8.11 -18.44
CA CYS A 324 -1.50 7.29 -18.95
C CYS A 324 -0.56 6.81 -17.82
N ALA A 325 -0.20 7.70 -16.89
CA ALA A 325 0.66 7.33 -15.77
C ALA A 325 -0.08 6.41 -14.78
N VAL A 326 -1.39 6.63 -14.57
CA VAL A 326 -2.23 5.73 -13.77
C VAL A 326 -2.29 4.35 -14.43
N TRP A 327 -2.53 4.29 -15.74
CA TRP A 327 -2.59 3.02 -16.46
C TRP A 327 -1.28 2.23 -16.32
N GLN A 328 -0.11 2.87 -16.54
CA GLN A 328 1.18 2.21 -16.34
C GLN A 328 1.41 1.76 -14.89
N THR A 329 0.94 2.54 -13.92
CA THR A 329 1.02 2.17 -12.50
C THR A 329 0.16 0.95 -12.21
N PHE A 330 -1.07 0.90 -12.74
CA PHE A 330 -1.97 -0.24 -12.54
C PHE A 330 -1.48 -1.49 -13.27
N GLU A 331 -0.87 -1.33 -14.45
CA GLU A 331 -0.18 -2.43 -15.13
C GLU A 331 0.92 -3.05 -14.25
N ALA A 332 1.71 -2.22 -13.56
CA ALA A 332 2.75 -2.71 -12.67
C ALA A 332 2.18 -3.43 -11.42
N ILE A 333 1.10 -2.92 -10.81
CA ILE A 333 0.56 -3.53 -9.59
C ILE A 333 -0.49 -4.62 -9.83
N LYS A 334 -0.92 -4.87 -11.06
CA LYS A 334 -1.69 -6.09 -11.38
C LYS A 334 -0.83 -7.36 -11.30
N GLU A 335 0.49 -7.19 -11.44
CA GLU A 335 1.48 -8.26 -11.43
C GLU A 335 1.87 -8.73 -10.00
N VAL A 336 1.30 -8.13 -8.96
CA VAL A 336 1.51 -8.58 -7.58
C VAL A 336 1.00 -10.01 -7.43
N ASN A 337 1.84 -10.91 -6.91
CA ASN A 337 1.46 -12.31 -6.66
C ASN A 337 0.29 -12.40 -5.69
N ARG A 338 -0.77 -13.08 -6.10
CA ARG A 338 -1.94 -13.33 -5.25
C ARG A 338 -1.62 -14.40 -4.22
N PRO A 339 -2.13 -14.30 -2.99
CA PRO A 339 -2.07 -15.39 -2.03
C PRO A 339 -2.76 -16.64 -2.60
N GLU A 340 -2.14 -17.79 -2.42
CA GLU A 340 -2.69 -19.12 -2.77
C GLU A 340 -2.93 -19.40 -4.27
N GLU A 341 -2.67 -18.44 -5.17
CA GLU A 341 -2.90 -18.59 -6.61
C GLU A 341 -1.58 -18.47 -7.39
N ILE A 342 -1.01 -19.60 -7.80
CA ILE A 342 0.25 -19.63 -8.55
C ILE A 342 0.05 -19.21 -10.02
N ASP A 343 -1.12 -19.49 -10.61
CA ASP A 343 -1.40 -19.31 -12.05
C ASP A 343 -2.68 -18.52 -12.36
N TRP A 344 -3.02 -17.52 -11.56
CA TRP A 344 -4.24 -16.71 -11.77
C TRP A 344 -4.35 -16.11 -13.19
N ARG A 345 -3.21 -15.84 -13.86
CA ARG A 345 -3.16 -15.32 -15.24
C ARG A 345 -3.71 -16.31 -16.27
N THR A 346 -3.68 -17.57 -15.97
CA THR A 346 -4.11 -18.66 -16.88
C THR A 346 -5.56 -19.08 -16.65
N ILE A 347 -6.21 -18.58 -15.58
CA ILE A 347 -7.59 -18.91 -15.25
C ILE A 347 -8.52 -17.80 -15.77
N PRO A 348 -9.24 -18.02 -16.88
CA PRO A 348 -10.04 -16.96 -17.54
C PRO A 348 -11.19 -16.41 -16.69
N SER A 349 -11.62 -17.14 -15.66
CA SER A 349 -12.70 -16.73 -14.75
C SER A 349 -12.24 -15.79 -13.64
N MET A 350 -10.95 -15.59 -13.45
CA MET A 350 -10.43 -14.71 -12.41
C MET A 350 -10.39 -13.27 -12.84
N GLN A 351 -10.98 -12.41 -12.02
CA GLN A 351 -10.96 -10.97 -12.24
C GLN A 351 -9.55 -10.41 -12.04
N THR A 352 -9.07 -9.62 -13.01
CA THR A 352 -7.82 -8.86 -12.87
C THR A 352 -8.04 -7.67 -11.95
N ILE A 353 -7.18 -7.51 -10.94
CA ILE A 353 -7.25 -6.45 -9.93
C ILE A 353 -5.88 -5.81 -9.83
N ALA A 354 -5.82 -4.48 -9.95
CA ALA A 354 -4.64 -3.73 -9.55
C ALA A 354 -4.67 -3.58 -8.04
N TRP A 355 -3.65 -4.09 -7.34
CA TRP A 355 -3.67 -4.09 -5.88
C TRP A 355 -2.31 -3.89 -5.26
N LYS A 356 -2.32 -3.40 -4.02
CA LYS A 356 -1.10 -3.17 -3.26
C LYS A 356 -1.31 -3.56 -1.81
N THR A 357 -0.27 -4.14 -1.22
CA THR A 357 -0.21 -4.45 0.20
C THR A 357 0.65 -3.45 0.96
N GLY A 358 0.35 -3.29 2.23
CA GLY A 358 1.18 -2.61 3.20
C GLY A 358 1.36 -3.49 4.43
N THR A 359 2.55 -3.46 5.01
CA THR A 359 2.85 -4.08 6.31
C THR A 359 3.69 -3.07 7.08
N SER A 360 3.24 -2.67 8.25
CA SER A 360 3.99 -1.72 9.07
C SER A 360 5.14 -2.40 9.80
N TYR A 361 6.13 -1.59 10.20
CA TYR A 361 7.23 -2.07 11.03
C TYR A 361 6.70 -2.63 12.36
N GLY A 362 7.22 -3.79 12.76
CA GLY A 362 6.77 -4.50 13.96
C GLY A 362 5.45 -5.24 13.79
N PHE A 363 4.99 -5.46 12.54
CA PHE A 363 3.78 -6.26 12.23
C PHE A 363 2.54 -5.79 12.99
N ARG A 364 2.27 -4.47 12.97
CA ARG A 364 1.14 -3.83 13.68
C ARG A 364 -0.07 -3.62 12.78
N ASP A 365 0.19 -3.30 11.51
CA ASP A 365 -0.83 -2.94 10.53
C ASP A 365 -0.59 -3.71 9.24
N ALA A 366 -1.60 -4.41 8.78
CA ALA A 366 -1.63 -5.09 7.50
C ALA A 366 -2.71 -4.48 6.61
N TRP A 367 -2.32 -4.06 5.41
CA TRP A 367 -3.16 -3.40 4.45
C TRP A 367 -3.27 -4.19 3.16
N ALA A 368 -4.41 -4.10 2.51
CA ALA A 368 -4.59 -4.41 1.11
C ALA A 368 -5.57 -3.40 0.50
N VAL A 369 -5.19 -2.78 -0.59
CA VAL A 369 -6.09 -1.96 -1.39
C VAL A 369 -6.05 -2.45 -2.82
N GLY A 370 -7.22 -2.75 -3.36
CA GLY A 370 -7.41 -3.23 -4.72
C GLY A 370 -8.41 -2.38 -5.49
N VAL A 371 -8.20 -2.25 -6.79
CA VAL A 371 -9.10 -1.53 -7.67
C VAL A 371 -9.40 -2.31 -8.95
N THR A 372 -10.63 -2.17 -9.41
CA THR A 372 -11.12 -2.57 -10.72
C THR A 372 -11.79 -1.37 -11.38
N PRO A 373 -12.18 -1.40 -12.64
CA PRO A 373 -12.92 -0.31 -13.25
C PRO A 373 -14.24 0.05 -12.54
N ARG A 374 -14.75 -0.82 -11.69
CA ARG A 374 -16.05 -0.63 -11.04
C ARG A 374 -15.95 -0.36 -9.53
N TYR A 375 -15.02 -1.01 -8.84
CA TYR A 375 -14.94 -0.95 -7.39
C TYR A 375 -13.52 -0.68 -6.92
N ALA A 376 -13.41 0.06 -5.81
CA ALA A 376 -12.22 0.14 -4.99
C ALA A 376 -12.52 -0.50 -3.62
N VAL A 377 -11.63 -1.38 -3.18
CA VAL A 377 -11.75 -2.11 -1.91
C VAL A 377 -10.52 -1.85 -1.09
N GLY A 378 -10.70 -1.27 0.08
CA GLY A 378 -9.67 -1.10 1.09
C GLY A 378 -9.91 -2.03 2.28
N VAL A 379 -8.87 -2.74 2.71
CA VAL A 379 -8.88 -3.64 3.87
C VAL A 379 -7.72 -3.32 4.78
N TRP A 380 -8.00 -3.24 6.07
CA TRP A 380 -7.00 -3.19 7.13
C TRP A 380 -7.25 -4.33 8.13
N VAL A 381 -6.18 -4.99 8.56
CA VAL A 381 -6.19 -6.06 9.57
C VAL A 381 -5.12 -5.77 10.60
N GLY A 382 -5.43 -5.95 11.88
CA GLY A 382 -4.47 -5.72 12.96
C GLY A 382 -5.11 -5.73 14.35
N ASN A 383 -4.48 -5.04 15.28
CA ASN A 383 -5.05 -4.79 16.60
C ASN A 383 -5.24 -3.29 16.81
N ALA A 384 -6.44 -2.89 17.21
CA ALA A 384 -6.79 -1.47 17.47
C ALA A 384 -5.86 -0.83 18.51
N THR A 385 -5.31 -1.63 19.42
CA THR A 385 -4.32 -1.23 20.42
C THR A 385 -2.95 -0.89 19.83
N GLY A 386 -2.67 -1.25 18.57
CA GLY A 386 -1.36 -1.14 17.95
C GLY A 386 -0.39 -2.26 18.33
N GLU A 387 -0.87 -3.34 18.99
CA GLU A 387 -0.06 -4.51 19.28
C GLU A 387 0.31 -5.24 17.99
N GLY A 388 1.61 -5.45 17.76
CA GLY A 388 2.10 -6.23 16.63
C GLY A 388 2.01 -7.73 16.88
N LYS A 389 1.74 -8.51 15.83
CA LYS A 389 1.71 -9.98 15.89
C LYS A 389 2.58 -10.59 14.79
N PRO A 390 3.45 -11.55 15.11
CA PRO A 390 4.17 -12.31 14.08
C PRO A 390 3.18 -12.89 13.07
N GLY A 391 3.47 -12.72 11.77
CA GLY A 391 2.58 -13.19 10.70
C GLY A 391 1.51 -12.20 10.24
N LEU A 392 1.33 -11.07 10.91
CA LEU A 392 0.45 -9.99 10.43
C LEU A 392 1.10 -9.27 9.24
N VAL A 393 0.98 -9.87 8.07
CA VAL A 393 1.56 -9.41 6.80
C VAL A 393 0.44 -9.15 5.81
N GLY A 394 0.46 -7.98 5.16
CA GLY A 394 -0.61 -7.55 4.26
C GLY A 394 -1.01 -8.60 3.22
N ALA A 395 -0.04 -9.25 2.58
CA ALA A 395 -0.30 -10.29 1.58
C ALA A 395 -0.95 -11.56 2.15
N ARG A 396 -0.72 -11.89 3.43
CA ARG A 396 -1.23 -13.13 4.06
C ARG A 396 -2.50 -12.92 4.87
N THR A 397 -2.83 -11.68 5.22
CA THR A 397 -3.98 -11.36 6.05
C THR A 397 -4.97 -10.45 5.33
N ALA A 398 -4.65 -9.19 5.07
CA ALA A 398 -5.55 -8.26 4.41
C ALA A 398 -5.82 -8.60 2.93
N GLY A 399 -4.84 -9.18 2.23
CA GLY A 399 -4.97 -9.60 0.82
C GLY A 399 -6.09 -10.61 0.58
N PRO A 400 -6.09 -11.79 1.25
CA PRO A 400 -7.17 -12.77 1.13
C PRO A 400 -8.54 -12.20 1.42
N VAL A 401 -8.67 -11.40 2.49
CA VAL A 401 -9.94 -10.71 2.83
C VAL A 401 -10.39 -9.80 1.68
N MET A 402 -9.48 -9.02 1.09
CA MET A 402 -9.77 -8.14 -0.05
C MET A 402 -10.26 -8.92 -1.27
N PHE A 403 -9.62 -10.05 -1.61
CA PHE A 403 -10.06 -10.89 -2.73
C PHE A 403 -11.44 -11.50 -2.47
N ASP A 404 -11.72 -11.95 -1.26
CA ASP A 404 -13.03 -12.45 -0.89
C ASP A 404 -14.11 -11.36 -1.03
N VAL A 405 -13.79 -10.11 -0.68
CA VAL A 405 -14.71 -8.98 -0.92
C VAL A 405 -14.97 -8.81 -2.43
N PHE A 406 -13.93 -8.86 -3.27
CA PHE A 406 -14.12 -8.77 -4.72
C PHE A 406 -14.95 -9.92 -5.28
N ASN A 407 -14.88 -11.12 -4.68
CA ASN A 407 -15.70 -12.26 -5.09
C ASN A 407 -17.19 -12.07 -4.77
N LEU A 408 -17.55 -11.23 -3.80
CA LEU A 408 -18.93 -10.85 -3.52
C LEU A 408 -19.46 -9.77 -4.48
N LEU A 409 -18.58 -9.06 -5.16
CA LEU A 409 -18.93 -7.94 -6.02
C LEU A 409 -19.04 -8.38 -7.49
N PRO A 410 -19.92 -7.75 -8.29
CA PRO A 410 -19.96 -7.99 -9.72
C PRO A 410 -18.60 -7.76 -10.39
N SER A 411 -18.15 -8.69 -11.19
CA SER A 411 -16.90 -8.59 -11.96
C SER A 411 -16.94 -7.49 -13.01
N SER A 412 -15.78 -7.01 -13.41
CA SER A 412 -15.61 -6.06 -14.52
C SER A 412 -14.41 -6.44 -15.38
N PRO A 413 -14.40 -6.12 -16.69
CA PRO A 413 -13.21 -6.29 -17.49
C PRO A 413 -12.06 -5.42 -16.98
N TRP A 414 -10.83 -5.70 -17.46
CA TRP A 414 -9.69 -4.86 -17.15
C TRP A 414 -9.83 -3.44 -17.72
N PHE A 415 -9.03 -2.52 -17.24
CA PHE A 415 -9.00 -1.14 -17.72
C PHE A 415 -8.60 -1.06 -19.19
N VAL A 416 -9.28 -0.19 -19.92
CA VAL A 416 -8.90 0.13 -21.31
C VAL A 416 -7.70 1.07 -21.27
N ARG A 417 -6.67 0.75 -22.06
CA ARG A 417 -5.52 1.63 -22.21
C ARG A 417 -5.96 2.97 -22.84
N PRO A 418 -5.53 4.12 -22.31
CA PRO A 418 -5.75 5.40 -22.95
C PRO A 418 -5.26 5.40 -24.40
N SER A 419 -6.07 5.91 -25.32
CA SER A 419 -5.74 6.00 -26.75
C SER A 419 -4.77 7.12 -27.08
N GLU A 420 -4.73 8.15 -26.22
CA GLU A 420 -3.90 9.34 -26.41
C GLU A 420 -3.00 9.56 -25.19
N GLY A 421 -1.96 10.37 -25.36
CA GLY A 421 -1.05 10.75 -24.28
C GLY A 421 0.16 9.84 -24.11
N PHE A 422 0.31 8.81 -24.95
CA PHE A 422 1.53 8.01 -25.07
C PHE A 422 2.31 8.37 -26.33
N VAL A 423 3.62 8.13 -26.28
CA VAL A 423 4.53 8.17 -27.41
C VAL A 423 5.36 6.89 -27.45
N ASP A 424 5.71 6.43 -28.64
CA ASP A 424 6.66 5.33 -28.80
C ASP A 424 8.07 5.79 -28.49
N ALA A 425 8.81 4.96 -27.76
CA ALA A 425 10.21 5.20 -27.45
C ALA A 425 11.03 3.91 -27.55
N GLU A 426 12.21 4.01 -28.16
CA GLU A 426 13.19 2.94 -28.12
C GLU A 426 13.91 2.93 -26.76
N VAL A 427 13.84 1.82 -26.06
CA VAL A 427 14.51 1.60 -24.79
C VAL A 427 15.53 0.48 -24.89
N CYS A 428 16.55 0.54 -24.08
CA CYS A 428 17.53 -0.53 -23.95
C CYS A 428 16.84 -1.76 -23.35
N HIS A 429 16.94 -2.90 -24.01
CA HIS A 429 16.34 -4.16 -23.56
C HIS A 429 16.78 -4.56 -22.13
N LEU A 430 18.08 -4.42 -21.83
CA LEU A 430 18.64 -4.85 -20.53
C LEU A 430 18.39 -3.86 -19.40
N SER A 431 18.34 -2.56 -19.68
CA SER A 431 18.26 -1.56 -18.60
C SER A 431 16.94 -0.83 -18.49
N GLY A 432 16.06 -0.95 -19.48
CA GLY A 432 14.80 -0.21 -19.54
C GLY A 432 14.93 1.33 -19.61
N HIS A 433 16.16 1.87 -19.74
CA HIS A 433 16.40 3.29 -20.00
C HIS A 433 16.19 3.60 -21.48
N LEU A 434 16.07 4.87 -21.84
CA LEU A 434 16.09 5.26 -23.26
C LEU A 434 17.34 4.69 -23.92
N LYS A 435 17.22 4.31 -25.21
CA LYS A 435 18.32 3.77 -26.00
C LYS A 435 19.54 4.68 -25.96
N GLY A 436 20.64 4.14 -25.52
CA GLY A 436 21.97 4.78 -25.57
C GLY A 436 22.69 4.47 -26.87
N ARG A 437 23.77 5.21 -27.15
CA ARG A 437 24.58 5.07 -28.38
C ARG A 437 25.07 3.63 -28.64
N PHE A 438 25.32 2.88 -27.58
CA PHE A 438 25.95 1.55 -27.64
C PHE A 438 24.98 0.40 -27.35
N CYS A 439 23.67 0.68 -27.22
CA CYS A 439 22.67 -0.35 -27.05
C CYS A 439 22.41 -1.05 -28.39
N GLU A 440 22.61 -2.36 -28.45
CA GLU A 440 22.38 -3.20 -29.64
C GLU A 440 20.95 -3.75 -29.64
N GLU A 441 20.51 -4.26 -28.50
CA GLU A 441 19.16 -4.79 -28.31
C GLU A 441 18.26 -3.73 -27.69
N THR A 442 17.15 -3.45 -28.38
CA THR A 442 16.18 -2.42 -27.95
C THR A 442 14.76 -2.91 -28.10
N ASP A 443 13.90 -2.44 -27.21
CA ASP A 443 12.46 -2.62 -27.29
C ASP A 443 11.79 -1.30 -27.63
N THR A 444 10.69 -1.34 -28.35
CA THR A 444 9.81 -0.18 -28.53
C THR A 444 8.66 -0.28 -27.54
N ILE A 445 8.56 0.69 -26.65
CA ILE A 445 7.51 0.73 -25.64
C ILE A 445 6.77 2.07 -25.66
N LEU A 446 5.53 2.03 -25.17
CA LEU A 446 4.75 3.24 -24.96
C LEU A 446 5.15 3.90 -23.65
N ILE A 447 5.52 5.17 -23.71
CA ILE A 447 5.86 6.00 -22.54
C ILE A 447 5.08 7.31 -22.55
N LEU A 448 5.05 8.00 -21.40
CA LEU A 448 4.55 9.37 -21.38
C LEU A 448 5.54 10.29 -22.12
N PRO A 449 5.09 11.39 -22.76
CA PRO A 449 5.99 12.33 -23.46
C PRO A 449 7.10 12.90 -22.58
N ALA A 450 6.85 13.08 -21.26
CA ALA A 450 7.86 13.49 -20.29
C ALA A 450 9.01 12.49 -20.20
N GLY A 451 8.74 11.20 -20.42
CA GLY A 451 9.74 10.12 -20.39
C GLY A 451 10.82 10.23 -21.46
N LEU A 452 10.58 10.99 -22.54
CA LEU A 452 11.62 11.28 -23.55
C LEU A 452 12.78 12.12 -23.00
N LYS A 453 12.62 12.72 -21.83
CA LYS A 453 13.66 13.49 -21.13
C LYS A 453 14.46 12.65 -20.14
N THR A 454 14.08 11.37 -19.97
CA THR A 454 14.77 10.44 -19.07
C THR A 454 16.20 10.20 -19.56
N GLU A 455 17.06 9.80 -18.66
CA GLU A 455 18.45 9.46 -18.96
C GLU A 455 18.54 8.30 -19.98
N THR A 456 19.43 8.43 -20.96
CA THR A 456 19.76 7.33 -21.88
C THR A 456 20.55 6.25 -21.14
N CYS A 457 20.53 5.02 -21.63
CA CYS A 457 21.21 3.89 -21.00
C CYS A 457 22.67 4.19 -20.65
N PRO A 458 23.02 4.24 -19.35
CA PRO A 458 24.37 4.55 -18.92
C PRO A 458 25.25 3.29 -18.78
N TYR A 459 24.71 2.11 -19.07
CA TYR A 459 25.35 0.83 -18.78
C TYR A 459 26.02 0.16 -19.98
N HIS A 460 25.72 0.60 -21.23
CA HIS A 460 26.40 0.09 -22.41
C HIS A 460 27.60 0.95 -22.75
N HIS A 461 28.75 0.31 -22.82
CA HIS A 461 30.02 0.94 -23.16
C HIS A 461 30.67 0.21 -24.32
N ARG A 462 31.41 0.93 -25.16
CA ARG A 462 32.25 0.33 -26.17
C ARG A 462 33.61 -0.03 -25.55
N ILE A 463 33.98 -1.28 -25.66
CA ILE A 463 35.26 -1.82 -25.14
C ILE A 463 36.13 -2.37 -26.28
N ASN A 464 37.42 -2.27 -26.14
CA ASN A 464 38.39 -2.88 -27.04
C ASN A 464 38.84 -4.23 -26.47
N LEU A 465 38.73 -5.27 -27.29
CA LEU A 465 39.10 -6.64 -26.94
C LEU A 465 40.26 -7.10 -27.81
N SER A 466 41.05 -8.07 -27.32
CA SER A 466 41.99 -8.86 -28.13
C SER A 466 41.27 -9.53 -29.30
N ALA A 467 42.01 -9.91 -30.33
CA ALA A 467 41.48 -10.53 -31.54
C ALA A 467 40.66 -11.82 -31.24
N ASP A 468 40.98 -12.52 -30.16
CA ASP A 468 40.26 -13.70 -29.68
C ASP A 468 39.02 -13.35 -28.78
N GLY A 469 38.86 -12.05 -28.43
CA GLY A 469 37.77 -11.58 -27.60
C GLY A 469 37.85 -11.90 -26.11
N THR A 470 38.97 -12.44 -25.63
CA THR A 470 39.12 -12.95 -24.26
C THR A 470 39.64 -11.92 -23.25
N GLN A 471 40.34 -10.90 -23.72
CA GLN A 471 40.99 -9.88 -22.90
C GLN A 471 40.67 -8.48 -23.38
N ARG A 472 40.55 -7.51 -22.46
CA ARG A 472 40.40 -6.09 -22.79
C ARG A 472 41.78 -5.50 -23.13
N ILE A 473 41.78 -4.59 -24.08
CA ILE A 473 42.95 -3.84 -24.48
C ILE A 473 42.76 -2.37 -24.18
N TYR A 474 43.67 -1.78 -23.45
CA TYR A 474 43.63 -0.36 -23.14
C TYR A 474 44.08 0.50 -24.33
N GLU A 475 43.63 1.75 -24.39
CA GLU A 475 43.91 2.66 -25.53
C GLU A 475 45.40 2.77 -25.87
N SER A 476 46.28 2.70 -24.90
CA SER A 476 47.74 2.75 -25.10
C SER A 476 48.31 1.60 -25.94
N CYS A 477 47.63 0.46 -25.99
CA CYS A 477 48.04 -0.74 -26.73
C CYS A 477 47.31 -0.95 -28.06
N ILE A 478 46.31 -0.14 -28.40
CA ILE A 478 45.50 -0.31 -29.61
C ILE A 478 46.36 -0.27 -30.90
N ASN A 479 47.40 0.54 -30.92
CA ASN A 479 48.26 0.70 -32.10
C ASN A 479 49.28 -0.44 -32.29
N THR A 480 49.44 -1.32 -31.32
CA THR A 480 50.44 -2.40 -31.34
C THR A 480 49.84 -3.78 -31.57
N GLU A 481 48.48 -3.92 -31.48
CA GLU A 481 47.84 -5.22 -31.56
C GLU A 481 46.54 -5.17 -32.38
N ALA A 482 46.15 -6.31 -32.94
CA ALA A 482 44.85 -6.48 -33.57
C ALA A 482 43.74 -6.46 -32.52
N THR A 483 42.84 -5.49 -32.61
CA THR A 483 41.75 -5.30 -31.65
C THR A 483 40.40 -5.40 -32.34
N ILE A 484 39.40 -5.92 -31.61
CA ILE A 484 38.00 -5.86 -31.99
C ILE A 484 37.24 -4.96 -31.02
N GLN A 485 36.36 -4.13 -31.54
CA GLN A 485 35.48 -3.32 -30.70
C GLN A 485 34.15 -4.03 -30.48
N LYS A 486 33.70 -4.07 -29.24
CA LYS A 486 32.39 -4.66 -28.89
C LYS A 486 31.65 -3.76 -27.90
N ASN A 487 30.35 -3.70 -28.05
CA ASN A 487 29.49 -3.07 -27.06
C ASN A 487 29.25 -4.04 -25.91
N TRP A 488 29.33 -3.55 -24.68
CA TRP A 488 29.24 -4.38 -23.50
C TRP A 488 28.34 -3.74 -22.46
N PHE A 489 27.44 -4.53 -21.86
CA PHE A 489 26.60 -4.10 -20.76
C PHE A 489 27.33 -4.30 -19.43
N THR A 490 27.48 -3.23 -18.66
CA THR A 490 28.24 -3.23 -17.40
C THR A 490 27.48 -2.49 -16.33
N LEU A 491 27.14 -3.17 -15.26
CA LEU A 491 26.56 -2.56 -14.07
C LEU A 491 27.66 -2.00 -13.15
N PRO A 492 27.35 -1.01 -12.28
CA PRO A 492 28.25 -0.60 -11.22
C PRO A 492 28.72 -1.81 -10.39
N PRO A 493 29.97 -1.86 -9.91
CA PRO A 493 30.55 -3.07 -9.28
C PRO A 493 29.70 -3.66 -8.16
N VAL A 494 29.13 -2.80 -7.29
CA VAL A 494 28.25 -3.24 -6.21
C VAL A 494 26.97 -3.89 -6.74
N TRP A 495 26.36 -3.29 -7.78
CA TRP A 495 25.16 -3.87 -8.40
C TRP A 495 25.47 -5.20 -9.09
N GLU A 496 26.59 -5.23 -9.85
CA GLU A 496 27.07 -6.42 -10.56
C GLU A 496 27.24 -7.60 -9.61
N TRP A 497 27.84 -7.37 -8.43
CA TRP A 497 28.14 -8.43 -7.47
C TRP A 497 26.87 -9.17 -7.01
N TYR A 498 25.78 -8.45 -6.71
CA TYR A 498 24.50 -9.05 -6.36
C TYR A 498 23.76 -9.56 -7.61
N TYR A 499 23.80 -8.82 -8.71
CA TYR A 499 23.03 -9.09 -9.92
C TYR A 499 23.40 -10.43 -10.57
N LYS A 500 24.70 -10.70 -10.74
CA LYS A 500 25.21 -11.94 -11.35
C LYS A 500 24.84 -13.21 -10.58
N GLN A 501 24.51 -13.12 -9.30
CA GLN A 501 24.08 -14.27 -8.50
C GLN A 501 22.70 -14.78 -8.91
N ARG A 502 21.88 -13.90 -9.48
CA ARG A 502 20.52 -14.22 -9.93
C ARG A 502 20.36 -14.25 -11.44
N HIS A 503 21.35 -13.72 -12.14
CA HIS A 503 21.39 -13.59 -13.61
C HIS A 503 22.63 -14.31 -14.15
N PRO A 504 22.59 -15.65 -14.30
CA PRO A 504 23.73 -16.43 -14.79
C PRO A 504 24.10 -16.09 -16.25
N GLU A 505 23.18 -15.49 -17.01
CA GLU A 505 23.42 -14.96 -18.35
C GLU A 505 24.24 -13.68 -18.39
N TYR A 506 24.40 -12.99 -17.25
CA TYR A 506 25.16 -11.74 -17.17
C TYR A 506 26.64 -12.00 -17.40
N LYS A 507 27.21 -11.29 -18.38
CA LYS A 507 28.62 -11.41 -18.76
C LYS A 507 29.44 -10.32 -18.09
N THR A 508 30.28 -10.69 -17.14
CA THR A 508 31.27 -9.78 -16.55
C THR A 508 32.28 -9.30 -17.59
N LEU A 509 32.85 -8.13 -17.36
CA LEU A 509 33.93 -7.63 -18.23
C LEU A 509 35.11 -8.60 -18.27
N PRO A 510 35.67 -8.92 -19.45
CA PRO A 510 36.90 -9.67 -19.55
C PRO A 510 38.06 -8.98 -18.81
N PRO A 511 39.05 -9.71 -18.30
CA PRO A 511 40.24 -9.12 -17.68
C PRO A 511 41.05 -8.29 -18.70
N PHE A 512 41.83 -7.34 -18.24
CA PHE A 512 42.77 -6.66 -19.09
C PHE A 512 43.94 -7.58 -19.51
N LYS A 513 44.46 -7.38 -20.72
CA LYS A 513 45.66 -8.05 -21.18
C LYS A 513 46.84 -7.60 -20.35
N PRO A 514 47.68 -8.52 -19.81
CA PRO A 514 48.84 -8.17 -19.06
C PRO A 514 49.77 -7.22 -19.82
N GLY A 515 50.17 -6.11 -19.21
CA GLY A 515 51.00 -5.07 -19.81
C GLY A 515 50.26 -4.05 -20.70
N CYS A 516 48.96 -4.20 -20.88
CA CYS A 516 48.11 -3.32 -21.69
C CYS A 516 46.91 -2.74 -20.90
N GLY A 517 47.09 -2.34 -19.67
CA GLY A 517 46.06 -1.68 -18.89
C GLY A 517 46.64 -1.00 -17.67
N GLU A 518 46.27 0.23 -17.40
CA GLU A 518 46.23 0.73 -16.05
C GLU A 518 44.80 0.42 -15.53
N ASP A 519 44.72 -0.27 -14.38
CA ASP A 519 43.46 -0.61 -13.76
C ASP A 519 42.74 0.64 -13.26
N ILE A 520 42.03 1.30 -14.15
CA ILE A 520 41.08 2.38 -13.80
C ILE A 520 39.78 1.79 -13.24
N LEU A 521 39.51 0.52 -13.50
CA LEU A 521 38.39 -0.19 -12.87
C LEU A 521 38.86 -0.66 -11.48
N ARG A 522 38.45 0.12 -10.47
CA ARG A 522 38.65 -0.26 -9.08
C ARG A 522 37.89 -1.57 -8.83
N PRO A 523 38.58 -2.70 -8.60
CA PRO A 523 37.91 -4.00 -8.38
C PRO A 523 37.15 -4.03 -7.07
N MET A 524 37.32 -3.00 -6.23
CA MET A 524 36.74 -2.85 -4.91
C MET A 524 36.01 -1.54 -4.78
N GLN A 525 34.89 -1.58 -4.04
CA GLN A 525 34.14 -0.39 -3.66
C GLN A 525 33.56 -0.54 -2.26
N PHE A 526 33.70 0.49 -1.42
CA PHE A 526 32.97 0.54 -0.16
C PHE A 526 31.45 0.65 -0.40
N VAL A 527 30.70 -0.24 0.23
CA VAL A 527 29.25 -0.15 0.37
C VAL A 527 28.93 0.79 1.52
N TYR A 528 29.64 0.63 2.63
CA TYR A 528 29.49 1.45 3.81
C TYR A 528 30.79 1.54 4.61
N PRO A 529 31.11 2.73 5.14
CA PRO A 529 30.47 4.01 4.95
C PRO A 529 30.70 4.60 3.55
N THR A 530 29.88 5.58 3.18
CA THR A 530 30.11 6.39 1.98
C THR A 530 31.12 7.51 2.26
N MET A 531 31.71 8.06 1.19
CA MET A 531 32.68 9.15 1.31
C MET A 531 32.10 10.35 2.07
N ASN A 532 32.84 10.82 3.08
CA ASN A 532 32.47 11.93 3.96
C ASN A 532 31.19 11.69 4.80
N ALA A 533 30.77 10.45 5.00
CA ALA A 533 29.65 10.12 5.87
C ALA A 533 29.91 10.62 7.31
N ARG A 534 28.89 11.20 7.93
CA ARG A 534 28.85 11.53 9.36
C ARG A 534 28.07 10.44 10.07
N ILE A 535 28.66 9.78 11.04
CA ILE A 535 28.14 8.58 11.66
C ILE A 535 27.97 8.82 13.14
N PHE A 536 26.74 8.71 13.59
CA PHE A 536 26.41 8.71 15.00
C PHE A 536 26.35 7.27 15.51
N LEU A 537 27.09 6.97 16.59
CA LEU A 537 27.09 5.66 17.23
C LEU A 537 26.08 5.62 18.36
N PRO A 538 24.91 4.98 18.19
CA PRO A 538 23.91 4.89 19.24
C PRO A 538 24.45 4.06 20.42
N ARG A 539 23.99 4.39 21.65
CA ARG A 539 24.25 3.56 22.83
C ARG A 539 23.23 2.44 22.90
N GLN A 540 23.69 1.26 23.22
CA GLN A 540 22.84 0.11 23.52
C GLN A 540 22.17 0.27 24.89
N MET A 541 21.21 -0.60 25.20
CA MET A 541 20.49 -0.56 26.48
C MET A 541 21.41 -0.78 27.70
N ASP A 542 22.55 -1.43 27.51
CA ASP A 542 23.60 -1.66 28.54
C ASP A 542 24.56 -0.47 28.69
N GLY A 543 24.37 0.62 27.95
CA GLY A 543 25.20 1.82 27.96
C GLY A 543 26.42 1.76 27.06
N SER A 544 26.74 0.62 26.43
CA SER A 544 27.83 0.46 25.46
C SER A 544 27.49 1.17 24.15
N LYS A 545 28.51 1.65 23.42
CA LYS A 545 28.33 2.17 22.06
C LYS A 545 28.19 1.01 21.08
N SER A 546 27.29 1.15 20.10
CA SER A 546 27.16 0.18 19.02
C SER A 546 28.39 0.16 18.14
N GLN A 547 28.79 -1.01 17.67
CA GLN A 547 29.86 -1.13 16.70
C GLN A 547 29.42 -0.63 15.32
N LEU A 548 30.36 -0.01 14.62
CA LEU A 548 30.21 0.40 13.23
C LEU A 548 30.64 -0.75 12.32
N THR A 549 29.76 -1.20 11.44
CA THR A 549 30.05 -2.23 10.45
C THR A 549 30.50 -1.57 9.15
N PHE A 550 31.68 -1.95 8.66
CA PHE A 550 32.20 -1.58 7.36
C PHE A 550 31.92 -2.70 6.38
N GLU A 551 31.50 -2.33 5.19
CA GLU A 551 31.17 -3.29 4.13
C GLU A 551 31.79 -2.85 2.81
N LEU A 552 32.41 -3.79 2.12
CA LEU A 552 33.07 -3.60 0.85
C LEU A 552 32.66 -4.73 -0.11
N VAL A 553 32.56 -4.41 -1.37
CA VAL A 553 32.32 -5.38 -2.44
C VAL A 553 33.56 -5.49 -3.30
N HIS A 554 33.92 -6.70 -3.68
CA HIS A 554 35.00 -7.02 -4.58
C HIS A 554 34.49 -7.74 -5.82
N SER A 555 34.96 -7.34 -7.02
CA SER A 555 34.56 -7.94 -8.29
C SER A 555 35.12 -9.35 -8.53
N VAL A 556 36.24 -9.67 -7.84
CA VAL A 556 36.88 -10.99 -7.94
C VAL A 556 36.39 -11.87 -6.80
N PRO A 557 35.81 -13.05 -7.08
CA PRO A 557 35.40 -13.99 -6.05
C PRO A 557 36.60 -14.49 -5.23
N LYS A 558 36.42 -14.63 -3.93
CA LYS A 558 37.46 -15.13 -2.99
C LYS A 558 38.74 -14.28 -2.93
N ALA A 559 38.69 -13.02 -3.35
CA ALA A 559 39.77 -12.10 -3.12
C ALA A 559 40.02 -11.95 -1.60
N THR A 560 41.26 -11.84 -1.19
CA THR A 560 41.58 -11.48 0.19
C THR A 560 41.68 -9.97 0.29
N VAL A 561 40.94 -9.37 1.22
CA VAL A 561 40.95 -7.91 1.46
C VAL A 561 41.51 -7.63 2.85
N TYR A 562 42.53 -6.79 2.90
CA TYR A 562 43.20 -6.31 4.10
C TYR A 562 42.67 -4.93 4.48
N TRP A 563 42.18 -4.78 5.72
CA TRP A 563 41.54 -3.57 6.21
C TRP A 563 42.47 -2.74 7.08
N HIS A 564 42.50 -1.44 6.86
CA HIS A 564 43.29 -0.48 7.61
C HIS A 564 42.45 0.72 8.04
N LEU A 565 42.48 1.07 9.33
CA LEU A 565 41.90 2.31 9.85
C LEU A 565 43.05 3.27 10.20
N ASP A 566 43.02 4.46 9.61
CA ASP A 566 44.04 5.50 9.82
C ASP A 566 45.46 4.93 9.66
N ASN A 567 45.67 4.10 8.63
CA ASN A 567 46.89 3.36 8.30
C ASN A 567 47.27 2.21 9.27
N ASN A 568 46.48 1.91 10.30
CA ASN A 568 46.72 0.76 11.16
C ASN A 568 45.97 -0.46 10.62
N TYR A 569 46.68 -1.56 10.44
CA TYR A 569 46.08 -2.84 10.03
C TYR A 569 45.11 -3.33 11.08
N LEU A 570 43.93 -3.81 10.63
CA LEU A 570 42.85 -4.29 11.50
C LEU A 570 42.61 -5.80 11.34
N ALA A 571 42.33 -6.24 10.12
CA ALA A 571 41.94 -7.61 9.83
C ALA A 571 42.05 -7.90 8.33
N GLU A 572 41.86 -9.18 7.97
CA GLU A 572 41.64 -9.63 6.60
C GLU A 572 40.29 -10.33 6.49
N THR A 573 39.70 -10.28 5.29
CA THR A 573 38.43 -10.96 4.99
C THR A 573 38.52 -11.65 3.63
N GLN A 574 37.85 -12.80 3.50
CA GLN A 574 37.62 -13.53 2.26
C GLN A 574 36.11 -13.78 2.11
N ASP A 575 35.63 -13.93 0.90
CA ASP A 575 34.23 -14.19 0.54
C ASP A 575 33.26 -13.07 0.96
N PHE A 576 33.22 -12.68 2.25
CA PHE A 576 32.37 -11.62 2.79
C PHE A 576 33.24 -10.51 3.39
N HIS A 577 33.31 -9.38 2.70
CA HIS A 577 34.14 -8.26 3.12
C HIS A 577 33.38 -7.33 4.06
N LYS A 578 33.22 -7.80 5.31
CA LYS A 578 32.55 -7.05 6.41
C LYS A 578 33.43 -7.12 7.66
N ILE A 579 33.64 -5.97 8.30
CA ILE A 579 34.26 -5.89 9.63
C ILE A 579 33.47 -4.94 10.51
N SER A 580 33.38 -5.23 11.81
CA SER A 580 32.73 -4.38 12.79
C SER A 580 33.73 -3.90 13.82
N LEU A 581 33.78 -2.58 14.06
CA LEU A 581 34.68 -1.97 15.04
C LEU A 581 34.05 -0.73 15.67
N LEU A 582 34.68 -0.24 16.73
CA LEU A 582 34.27 0.95 17.45
C LEU A 582 35.35 2.04 17.28
N PRO A 583 35.27 2.88 16.24
CA PRO A 583 36.22 3.98 16.06
C PRO A 583 36.03 5.05 17.14
N SER A 584 37.08 5.82 17.45
CA SER A 584 36.99 7.01 18.29
C SER A 584 36.15 8.10 17.61
N SER A 585 35.70 9.10 18.38
CA SER A 585 35.07 10.29 17.74
C SER A 585 36.10 11.09 16.97
N GLY A 586 35.75 11.53 15.77
CA GLY A 586 36.64 12.31 14.90
C GLY A 586 36.59 11.89 13.44
N LYS A 587 37.56 12.42 12.67
CA LYS A 587 37.75 12.09 11.25
C LYS A 587 38.60 10.83 11.14
N HIS A 588 38.16 9.87 10.36
CA HIS A 588 38.84 8.62 10.09
C HIS A 588 38.91 8.31 8.61
N THR A 589 39.91 7.52 8.21
CA THR A 589 40.01 6.98 6.85
C THR A 589 40.12 5.45 6.95
N MET A 590 39.13 4.75 6.37
CA MET A 590 39.22 3.31 6.17
C MET A 590 39.83 3.03 4.79
N THR A 591 40.88 2.21 4.76
CA THR A 591 41.54 1.76 3.53
C THR A 591 41.43 0.25 3.44
N ALA A 592 41.01 -0.24 2.28
CA ALA A 592 41.00 -1.64 1.94
C ALA A 592 42.02 -1.90 0.80
N VAL A 593 42.80 -2.95 0.95
CA VAL A 593 43.80 -3.38 -0.04
C VAL A 593 43.53 -4.84 -0.36
N ASP A 594 43.50 -5.24 -1.63
CA ASP A 594 43.33 -6.63 -2.01
C ASP A 594 44.69 -7.36 -2.15
N ASN A 595 44.64 -8.67 -2.39
CA ASN A 595 45.83 -9.50 -2.60
C ASN A 595 46.57 -9.19 -3.92
N GLU A 596 46.02 -8.38 -4.81
CA GLU A 596 46.67 -7.89 -6.04
C GLU A 596 47.24 -6.49 -5.87
N GLY A 597 47.05 -5.87 -4.69
CA GLY A 597 47.56 -4.53 -4.36
C GLY A 597 46.64 -3.39 -4.78
N ASN A 598 45.43 -3.68 -5.28
CA ASN A 598 44.44 -2.64 -5.55
C ASN A 598 43.96 -2.03 -4.23
N THR A 599 43.82 -0.71 -4.21
CA THR A 599 43.49 0.03 -2.99
C THR A 599 42.26 0.90 -3.18
N VAL A 600 41.38 0.89 -2.19
CA VAL A 600 40.23 1.82 -2.10
C VAL A 600 40.17 2.40 -0.70
N SER A 601 39.90 3.71 -0.60
CA SER A 601 39.79 4.40 0.69
C SER A 601 38.49 5.20 0.79
N VAL A 602 37.96 5.27 2.00
CA VAL A 602 36.80 6.08 2.34
C VAL A 602 37.05 6.90 3.60
N THR A 603 36.81 8.19 3.53
CA THR A 603 36.88 9.09 4.68
C THR A 603 35.51 9.27 5.28
N PHE A 604 35.41 9.22 6.62
CA PHE A 604 34.14 9.39 7.36
C PHE A 604 34.39 10.10 8.70
N PHE A 605 33.32 10.55 9.34
CA PHE A 605 33.37 11.24 10.62
C PHE A 605 32.51 10.51 11.62
N VAL A 606 33.01 10.27 12.85
CA VAL A 606 32.29 9.67 13.97
C VAL A 606 31.93 10.76 14.98
N GLU A 607 30.66 10.90 15.29
CA GLU A 607 30.10 11.89 16.22
C GLU A 607 29.75 11.27 17.59
#